data_fc9abd6841e4f6409d4459204bf1e130
#
_entry.id   fc9abd6841e4f6409d4459204bf1e130
#
_cell.length_a   1.000
_cell.length_b   1.000
_cell.length_c   1.000
_cell.angle_alpha   90.00
_cell.angle_beta   90.00
_cell.angle_gamma   90.00
#
_symmetry.space_group_name_H-M   'P 1'
#
loop_
_entity.id
_entity.type
_entity.pdbx_description
1 polymer ?
#
loop_
_entity_poly.entity_id
_entity_poly.type
_entity_poly.pdbx_seq_one_letter_code
_entity_poly.pdbx_strand_id
1 'polypeptide(L)'
;MATALRAADKPVRVGVVGVGERGSGHVKMLLDIPGVEIPAICDINTNRLDAALTAVAAAGRPKAEGYSRGPEDYLRLIARSDLDAVITATPWELHTPIAVAAMQAGKYAGTEVPAATTLDQCWQLVNTSEQTGVPCMLLENDCYGAGALMALNLVEQGILGEIVHCEGGYEHDIRSGILRNGDLSWRARESVRRNGDLYPTHPVGPIAWWTNINRGDRFDYLVSMASKSRGRNHYIRKYFGENHPNSNVKFALGDVVTTTIRSVDGVTVVLSHDTSLPRPQSDSGDSKIPLMVIRLQGTEGIFAGSLDRIYIEGRNGPNSKTHHWQGITPYYEKYGHPLWKALGKNAAGYAHGGEDYLCVQQFIAAVRHKVQTPIDVYDAATWSAISALSEQSIAGRSVPVDFPDFTRGRWQNRRKIAFILE
;
A
#
# COMPACT_ATOMS: atom_id res chain seq x y z
N MET A 1 -1.61 26.41 -20.55
CA MET A 1 -1.15 27.37 -19.53
C MET A 1 -1.40 26.75 -18.18
N ALA A 2 -0.37 26.20 -17.53
CA ALA A 2 -0.46 25.73 -16.17
C ALA A 2 -0.47 26.95 -15.24
N THR A 3 -1.60 27.21 -14.62
CA THR A 3 -1.70 28.22 -13.56
C THR A 3 -0.92 27.66 -12.37
N ALA A 4 0.23 28.25 -12.06
CA ALA A 4 0.95 27.96 -10.83
C ALA A 4 0.02 28.31 -9.66
N LEU A 5 -0.51 27.27 -8.99
CA LEU A 5 -1.23 27.44 -7.73
C LEU A 5 -0.21 27.99 -6.70
N ARG A 6 -0.42 29.20 -6.22
CA ARG A 6 0.33 29.74 -5.10
C ARG A 6 0.09 28.83 -3.90
N ALA A 7 1.16 28.33 -3.30
CA ALA A 7 1.11 27.60 -2.04
C ALA A 7 0.30 28.39 -1.02
N ALA A 8 -0.64 27.73 -0.34
CA ALA A 8 -1.38 28.39 0.73
C ALA A 8 -0.39 28.82 1.82
N ASP A 9 -0.50 30.06 2.30
CA ASP A 9 0.40 30.65 3.32
C ASP A 9 0.38 29.93 4.69
N LYS A 10 -0.51 28.95 4.88
CA LYS A 10 -0.63 28.20 6.14
C LYS A 10 -0.02 26.80 6.01
N PRO A 11 0.76 26.35 7.03
CA PRO A 11 1.28 25.00 7.04
C PRO A 11 0.15 23.97 7.15
N VAL A 12 0.32 22.80 6.51
CA VAL A 12 -0.53 21.62 6.71
C VAL A 12 -0.17 21.00 8.06
N ARG A 13 -1.15 20.85 8.94
CA ARG A 13 -0.99 20.36 10.31
C ARG A 13 -1.46 18.92 10.43
N VAL A 14 -0.51 18.01 10.67
CA VAL A 14 -0.74 16.56 10.65
C VAL A 14 -0.59 15.97 12.04
N GLY A 15 -1.61 15.24 12.51
CA GLY A 15 -1.50 14.35 13.65
C GLY A 15 -1.00 12.97 13.23
N VAL A 16 -0.09 12.36 13.99
CA VAL A 16 0.42 11.02 13.70
C VAL A 16 0.02 10.06 14.81
N VAL A 17 -0.62 8.94 14.45
CA VAL A 17 -1.07 7.90 15.38
C VAL A 17 -0.33 6.59 15.08
N GLY A 18 0.45 6.12 16.08
CA GLY A 18 1.38 5.01 15.94
C GLY A 18 2.72 5.47 15.36
N VAL A 19 3.76 5.48 16.20
CA VAL A 19 5.13 5.84 15.83
C VAL A 19 6.09 4.67 16.08
N GLY A 20 5.63 3.47 15.68
CA GLY A 20 6.48 2.29 15.50
C GLY A 20 7.47 2.49 14.36
N GLU A 21 7.97 1.39 13.80
CA GLU A 21 8.95 1.42 12.70
C GLU A 21 8.42 2.23 11.49
N ARG A 22 7.20 1.94 11.03
CA ARG A 22 6.59 2.64 9.87
C ARG A 22 6.22 4.08 10.20
N GLY A 23 5.56 4.31 11.35
CA GLY A 23 5.12 5.66 11.73
C GLY A 23 6.26 6.63 12.03
N SER A 24 7.39 6.16 12.57
CA SER A 24 8.58 7.01 12.71
C SER A 24 9.18 7.39 11.35
N GLY A 25 9.07 6.52 10.34
CA GLY A 25 9.37 6.87 8.95
C GLY A 25 8.48 7.99 8.42
N HIS A 26 7.17 7.95 8.71
CA HIS A 26 6.24 9.03 8.35
C HIS A 26 6.60 10.35 9.03
N VAL A 27 6.90 10.32 10.34
CA VAL A 27 7.35 11.54 11.05
C VAL A 27 8.56 12.15 10.35
N LYS A 28 9.57 11.34 10.01
CA LYS A 28 10.76 11.81 9.29
C LYS A 28 10.40 12.46 7.94
N MET A 29 9.60 11.79 7.11
CA MET A 29 9.19 12.32 5.80
C MET A 29 8.39 13.62 5.93
N LEU A 30 7.45 13.69 6.87
CA LEU A 30 6.65 14.89 7.13
C LEU A 30 7.51 16.08 7.57
N LEU A 31 8.58 15.86 8.33
CA LEU A 31 9.52 16.91 8.73
C LEU A 31 10.31 17.49 7.55
N ASP A 32 10.53 16.69 6.52
CA ASP A 32 11.29 17.10 5.33
C ASP A 32 10.39 17.69 4.23
N ILE A 33 9.05 17.53 4.32
CA ILE A 33 8.12 18.15 3.37
C ILE A 33 7.91 19.65 3.74
N PRO A 34 8.17 20.59 2.83
CA PRO A 34 7.99 22.01 3.11
C PRO A 34 6.54 22.36 3.49
N GLY A 35 6.39 23.25 4.47
CA GLY A 35 5.07 23.73 4.89
C GLY A 35 4.23 22.68 5.59
N VAL A 36 4.83 21.69 6.27
CA VAL A 36 4.17 20.73 7.12
C VAL A 36 4.57 20.91 8.58
N GLU A 37 3.61 20.83 9.50
CA GLU A 37 3.80 20.78 10.95
C GLU A 37 3.19 19.50 11.53
N ILE A 38 3.79 19.00 12.63
CA ILE A 38 3.31 17.84 13.39
C ILE A 38 2.97 18.29 14.81
N PRO A 39 1.77 18.85 15.06
CA PRO A 39 1.41 19.38 16.38
C PRO A 39 1.11 18.31 17.41
N ALA A 40 0.82 17.07 16.98
CA ALA A 40 0.38 16.02 17.89
C ALA A 40 0.84 14.63 17.41
N ILE A 41 1.32 13.82 18.36
CA ILE A 41 1.73 12.44 18.13
C ILE A 41 1.11 11.55 19.19
N CYS A 42 0.58 10.38 18.80
CA CYS A 42 0.00 9.39 19.70
C CYS A 42 0.69 8.04 19.53
N ASP A 43 1.15 7.46 20.64
CA ASP A 43 1.58 6.05 20.72
C ASP A 43 1.39 5.55 22.16
N ILE A 44 0.94 4.29 22.32
CA ILE A 44 0.82 3.67 23.65
C ILE A 44 2.18 3.33 24.28
N ASN A 45 3.23 3.24 23.45
CA ASN A 45 4.60 3.05 23.91
C ASN A 45 5.27 4.41 24.12
N THR A 46 5.43 4.79 25.37
CA THR A 46 5.98 6.10 25.76
C THR A 46 7.41 6.31 25.23
N ASN A 47 8.25 5.28 25.18
CA ASN A 47 9.62 5.42 24.66
C ASN A 47 9.63 5.77 23.17
N ARG A 48 8.71 5.19 22.38
CA ARG A 48 8.56 5.52 20.96
C ARG A 48 7.99 6.92 20.76
N LEU A 49 7.00 7.27 21.58
CA LEU A 49 6.43 8.61 21.60
C LEU A 49 7.50 9.66 21.88
N ASP A 50 8.29 9.47 22.94
CA ASP A 50 9.35 10.39 23.34
C ASP A 50 10.44 10.53 22.28
N ALA A 51 10.80 9.44 21.60
CA ALA A 51 11.73 9.46 20.48
C ALA A 51 11.19 10.29 19.30
N ALA A 52 9.90 10.14 18.96
CA ALA A 52 9.25 10.90 17.91
C ALA A 52 9.14 12.40 18.25
N LEU A 53 8.76 12.73 19.49
CA LEU A 53 8.71 14.12 19.99
C LEU A 53 10.10 14.77 19.96
N THR A 54 11.13 14.02 20.34
CA THR A 54 12.53 14.47 20.26
C THR A 54 12.96 14.74 18.82
N ALA A 55 12.55 13.89 17.85
CA ALA A 55 12.85 14.09 16.44
C ALA A 55 12.21 15.38 15.89
N VAL A 56 10.96 15.67 16.28
CA VAL A 56 10.27 16.93 15.90
C VAL A 56 11.02 18.14 16.46
N ALA A 57 11.42 18.09 17.73
CA ALA A 57 12.16 19.17 18.36
C ALA A 57 13.56 19.37 17.74
N ALA A 58 14.28 18.29 17.46
CA ALA A 58 15.60 18.31 16.82
C ALA A 58 15.55 18.90 15.39
N ALA A 59 14.43 18.76 14.69
CA ALA A 59 14.19 19.38 13.38
C ALA A 59 13.85 20.89 13.47
N GLY A 60 13.88 21.48 14.67
CA GLY A 60 13.57 22.91 14.87
C GLY A 60 12.10 23.26 14.60
N ARG A 61 11.19 22.27 14.66
CA ARG A 61 9.75 22.46 14.45
C ARG A 61 9.05 22.86 15.76
N PRO A 62 7.86 23.49 15.69
CA PRO A 62 7.04 23.77 16.88
C PRO A 62 6.86 22.50 17.72
N LYS A 63 6.81 22.66 19.04
CA LYS A 63 6.69 21.56 19.99
C LYS A 63 5.39 20.77 19.74
N ALA A 64 5.52 19.46 19.48
CA ALA A 64 4.42 18.55 19.38
C ALA A 64 3.92 18.12 20.78
N GLU A 65 2.60 17.90 20.91
CA GLU A 65 1.99 17.32 22.10
C GLU A 65 1.91 15.79 21.97
N GLY A 66 2.30 15.08 23.03
CA GLY A 66 2.27 13.62 23.11
C GLY A 66 0.97 13.09 23.72
N TYR A 67 0.45 12.00 23.18
CA TYR A 67 -0.76 11.30 23.61
C TYR A 67 -0.44 9.84 23.89
N SER A 68 -0.60 9.37 25.14
CA SER A 68 -0.22 7.99 25.56
C SER A 68 -1.01 7.46 26.76
N ARG A 69 -2.18 8.03 27.06
CA ARG A 69 -2.99 7.65 28.24
C ARG A 69 -3.66 6.28 28.11
N GLY A 70 -3.63 5.67 26.93
CA GLY A 70 -4.22 4.35 26.68
C GLY A 70 -4.51 4.11 25.21
N PRO A 71 -5.12 2.97 24.88
CA PRO A 71 -5.36 2.56 23.49
C PRO A 71 -6.24 3.52 22.70
N GLU A 72 -7.12 4.28 23.37
CA GLU A 72 -8.06 5.22 22.75
C GLU A 72 -7.60 6.68 22.82
N ASP A 73 -6.38 6.96 23.29
CA ASP A 73 -5.92 8.36 23.45
C ASP A 73 -5.77 9.09 22.09
N TYR A 74 -5.76 8.34 20.98
CA TYR A 74 -5.85 8.91 19.64
C TYR A 74 -7.13 9.74 19.42
N LEU A 75 -8.23 9.45 20.13
CA LEU A 75 -9.47 10.23 20.03
C LEU A 75 -9.27 11.66 20.56
N ARG A 76 -8.47 11.84 21.62
CA ARG A 76 -8.11 13.17 22.12
C ARG A 76 -7.21 13.94 21.15
N LEU A 77 -6.30 13.24 20.46
CA LEU A 77 -5.52 13.84 19.36
C LEU A 77 -6.44 14.27 18.24
N ILE A 78 -7.36 13.41 17.78
CA ILE A 78 -8.30 13.70 16.70
C ILE A 78 -9.26 14.85 17.06
N ALA A 79 -9.64 15.01 18.33
CA ALA A 79 -10.51 16.09 18.81
C ALA A 79 -9.87 17.49 18.70
N ARG A 80 -8.57 17.62 18.45
CA ARG A 80 -7.92 18.92 18.24
C ARG A 80 -8.49 19.65 17.04
N SER A 81 -8.82 20.91 17.20
CA SER A 81 -9.36 21.76 16.12
C SER A 81 -8.30 22.30 15.15
N ASP A 82 -7.01 22.16 15.51
CA ASP A 82 -5.90 22.71 14.76
C ASP A 82 -5.22 21.70 13.82
N LEU A 83 -5.77 20.52 13.61
CA LEU A 83 -5.28 19.52 12.67
C LEU A 83 -6.07 19.53 11.37
N ASP A 84 -5.37 19.47 10.24
CA ASP A 84 -5.94 19.32 8.90
C ASP A 84 -6.05 17.85 8.49
N ALA A 85 -5.14 17.01 8.99
CA ALA A 85 -5.06 15.59 8.63
C ALA A 85 -4.56 14.73 9.79
N VAL A 86 -4.84 13.42 9.71
CA VAL A 86 -4.32 12.39 10.60
C VAL A 86 -3.74 11.26 9.77
N ILE A 87 -2.51 10.86 10.08
CA ILE A 87 -1.89 9.63 9.53
C ILE A 87 -1.87 8.56 10.61
N THR A 88 -2.32 7.34 10.27
CA THR A 88 -2.25 6.17 11.16
C THR A 88 -1.30 5.10 10.64
N ALA A 89 -0.42 4.62 11.53
CA ALA A 89 0.53 3.54 11.30
C ALA A 89 0.58 2.58 12.50
N THR A 90 -0.58 2.15 12.93
CA THR A 90 -0.83 1.24 14.06
C THR A 90 -0.88 -0.23 13.59
N PRO A 91 -1.12 -1.22 14.47
CA PRO A 91 -1.60 -2.55 14.04
C PRO A 91 -2.90 -2.46 13.25
N TRP A 92 -3.11 -3.41 12.33
CA TRP A 92 -4.17 -3.38 11.30
C TRP A 92 -5.58 -3.14 11.85
N GLU A 93 -5.92 -3.73 13.00
CA GLU A 93 -7.24 -3.61 13.63
C GLU A 93 -7.64 -2.16 13.97
N LEU A 94 -6.67 -1.26 14.09
CA LEU A 94 -6.89 0.13 14.44
C LEU A 94 -6.92 1.08 13.24
N HIS A 95 -6.55 0.64 12.03
CA HIS A 95 -6.51 1.50 10.85
C HIS A 95 -7.89 2.10 10.55
N THR A 96 -8.91 1.25 10.39
CA THR A 96 -10.28 1.71 10.10
C THR A 96 -10.87 2.58 11.22
N PRO A 97 -10.86 2.20 12.51
CA PRO A 97 -11.41 3.05 13.57
C PRO A 97 -10.81 4.45 13.62
N ILE A 98 -9.48 4.55 13.46
CA ILE A 98 -8.79 5.84 13.49
C ILE A 98 -9.13 6.67 12.25
N ALA A 99 -9.13 6.08 11.05
CA ALA A 99 -9.46 6.76 9.81
C ALA A 99 -10.93 7.27 9.82
N VAL A 100 -11.86 6.46 10.31
CA VAL A 100 -13.27 6.84 10.47
C VAL A 100 -13.41 8.02 11.44
N ALA A 101 -12.79 7.94 12.62
CA ALA A 101 -12.83 9.03 13.58
C ALA A 101 -12.22 10.33 13.03
N ALA A 102 -11.12 10.25 12.27
CA ALA A 102 -10.49 11.40 11.62
C ALA A 102 -11.45 12.06 10.60
N MET A 103 -12.05 11.26 9.72
CA MET A 103 -13.02 11.77 8.73
C MET A 103 -14.26 12.40 9.38
N GLN A 104 -14.80 11.77 10.44
CA GLN A 104 -15.92 12.32 11.23
C GLN A 104 -15.58 13.65 11.89
N ALA A 105 -14.30 13.86 12.24
CA ALA A 105 -13.80 15.12 12.78
C ALA A 105 -13.40 16.14 11.68
N GLY A 106 -13.74 15.87 10.41
CA GLY A 106 -13.46 16.76 9.28
C GLY A 106 -11.97 16.78 8.84
N LYS A 107 -11.17 15.79 9.23
CA LYS A 107 -9.73 15.72 8.95
C LYS A 107 -9.45 14.66 7.89
N TYR A 108 -8.62 15.01 6.90
CA TYR A 108 -8.14 14.02 5.94
C TYR A 108 -7.53 12.83 6.66
N ALA A 109 -7.88 11.62 6.25
CA ALA A 109 -7.34 10.40 6.82
C ALA A 109 -6.30 9.78 5.88
N GLY A 110 -5.06 9.65 6.34
CA GLY A 110 -4.04 8.81 5.72
C GLY A 110 -3.91 7.52 6.53
N THR A 111 -4.12 6.36 5.92
CA THR A 111 -4.01 5.08 6.62
C THR A 111 -2.97 4.19 5.99
N GLU A 112 -2.14 3.57 6.83
CA GLU A 112 -1.24 2.50 6.40
C GLU A 112 -2.02 1.26 5.95
N VAL A 113 -1.31 0.38 5.28
CA VAL A 113 -1.82 -0.81 4.60
C VAL A 113 -1.94 -2.03 5.52
N PRO A 114 -3.01 -2.82 5.36
CA PRO A 114 -4.25 -2.54 4.64
C PRO A 114 -5.15 -1.56 5.40
N ALA A 115 -6.02 -0.83 4.71
CA ALA A 115 -6.91 0.14 5.36
C ALA A 115 -7.98 -0.53 6.24
N ALA A 116 -8.36 -1.76 5.88
CA ALA A 116 -9.39 -2.55 6.53
C ALA A 116 -9.02 -4.02 6.56
N THR A 117 -9.55 -4.76 7.52
CA THR A 117 -9.34 -6.21 7.67
C THR A 117 -10.62 -7.04 7.47
N THR A 118 -11.77 -6.39 7.37
CA THR A 118 -13.08 -7.01 7.12
C THR A 118 -13.87 -6.23 6.08
N LEU A 119 -14.87 -6.86 5.45
CA LEU A 119 -15.75 -6.18 4.50
C LEU A 119 -16.57 -5.06 5.16
N ASP A 120 -17.03 -5.26 6.40
CA ASP A 120 -17.74 -4.23 7.15
C ASP A 120 -16.88 -2.98 7.36
N GLN A 121 -15.60 -3.16 7.68
CA GLN A 121 -14.65 -2.05 7.78
C GLN A 121 -14.44 -1.34 6.44
N CYS A 122 -14.36 -2.08 5.33
CA CYS A 122 -14.30 -1.47 4.00
C CYS A 122 -15.51 -0.56 3.75
N TRP A 123 -16.72 -1.04 4.06
CA TRP A 123 -17.95 -0.24 3.95
C TRP A 123 -17.99 0.93 4.93
N GLN A 124 -17.49 0.78 6.15
CA GLN A 124 -17.39 1.88 7.12
C GLN A 124 -16.54 3.03 6.56
N LEU A 125 -15.37 2.73 5.98
CA LEU A 125 -14.52 3.75 5.36
C LEU A 125 -15.25 4.49 4.24
N VAL A 126 -15.84 3.74 3.29
CA VAL A 126 -16.57 4.31 2.16
C VAL A 126 -17.74 5.15 2.61
N ASN A 127 -18.60 4.60 3.48
CA ASN A 127 -19.79 5.31 3.98
C ASN A 127 -19.41 6.59 4.72
N THR A 128 -18.37 6.54 5.57
CA THR A 128 -17.92 7.72 6.32
C THR A 128 -17.37 8.79 5.39
N SER A 129 -16.52 8.42 4.43
CA SER A 129 -15.99 9.38 3.46
C SER A 129 -17.10 10.03 2.63
N GLU A 130 -18.09 9.25 2.18
CA GLU A 130 -19.23 9.77 1.43
C GLU A 130 -20.13 10.69 2.27
N GLN A 131 -20.40 10.33 3.52
CA GLN A 131 -21.25 11.10 4.43
C GLN A 131 -20.61 12.41 4.86
N THR A 132 -19.30 12.41 5.11
CA THR A 132 -18.58 13.60 5.58
C THR A 132 -18.03 14.45 4.44
N GLY A 133 -17.89 13.88 3.24
CA GLY A 133 -17.18 14.50 2.13
C GLY A 133 -15.66 14.59 2.34
N VAL A 134 -15.12 13.96 3.38
CA VAL A 134 -13.71 14.02 3.73
C VAL A 134 -12.95 12.85 3.09
N PRO A 135 -11.83 13.13 2.38
CA PRO A 135 -11.02 12.08 1.77
C PRO A 135 -10.32 11.17 2.78
N CYS A 136 -10.21 9.89 2.38
CA CYS A 136 -9.37 8.89 3.02
C CYS A 136 -8.41 8.32 1.97
N MET A 137 -7.10 8.42 2.23
CA MET A 137 -6.06 7.85 1.37
C MET A 137 -5.46 6.61 2.01
N LEU A 138 -5.40 5.52 1.26
CA LEU A 138 -4.51 4.41 1.58
C LEU A 138 -3.08 4.82 1.19
N LEU A 139 -2.16 4.76 2.14
CA LEU A 139 -0.76 5.13 1.93
C LEU A 139 0.03 3.96 1.29
N GLU A 140 -0.48 3.51 0.13
CA GLU A 140 0.13 2.43 -0.64
C GLU A 140 1.30 2.97 -1.46
N ASN A 141 2.50 2.77 -0.95
CA ASN A 141 3.74 3.32 -1.51
C ASN A 141 4.14 2.68 -2.85
N ASP A 142 3.88 1.37 -3.06
CA ASP A 142 4.32 0.66 -4.26
C ASP A 142 3.66 1.20 -5.54
N CYS A 143 2.50 1.84 -5.43
CA CYS A 143 1.91 2.61 -6.53
C CYS A 143 2.82 3.74 -7.04
N TYR A 144 3.68 4.26 -6.18
CA TYR A 144 4.57 5.39 -6.48
C TYR A 144 5.99 4.95 -6.86
N GLY A 145 6.26 3.65 -6.92
CA GLY A 145 7.53 3.12 -7.39
C GLY A 145 7.86 3.57 -8.82
N ALA A 146 9.12 3.88 -9.09
CA ALA A 146 9.54 4.38 -10.42
C ALA A 146 9.14 3.41 -11.55
N GLY A 147 9.28 2.10 -11.29
CA GLY A 147 8.88 1.04 -12.23
C GLY A 147 7.36 0.95 -12.39
N ALA A 148 6.60 1.02 -11.30
CA ALA A 148 5.15 0.97 -11.32
C ALA A 148 4.55 2.16 -12.10
N LEU A 149 5.04 3.36 -11.84
CA LEU A 149 4.62 4.56 -12.55
C LEU A 149 5.10 4.60 -14.01
N MET A 150 6.28 4.05 -14.33
CA MET A 150 6.71 3.87 -15.73
C MET A 150 5.78 2.89 -16.46
N ALA A 151 5.41 1.77 -15.82
CA ALA A 151 4.45 0.82 -16.40
C ALA A 151 3.08 1.47 -16.62
N LEU A 152 2.59 2.28 -15.68
CA LEU A 152 1.36 3.07 -15.87
C LEU A 152 1.47 3.97 -17.09
N ASN A 153 2.56 4.70 -17.27
CA ASN A 153 2.77 5.57 -18.42
C ASN A 153 2.87 4.77 -19.74
N LEU A 154 3.44 3.55 -19.71
CA LEU A 154 3.45 2.65 -20.89
C LEU A 154 2.03 2.19 -21.27
N VAL A 155 1.20 1.87 -20.27
CA VAL A 155 -0.21 1.51 -20.49
C VAL A 155 -1.00 2.69 -21.03
N GLU A 156 -0.88 3.86 -20.42
CA GLU A 156 -1.59 5.07 -20.87
C GLU A 156 -1.24 5.50 -22.30
N GLN A 157 -0.02 5.22 -22.73
CA GLN A 157 0.44 5.47 -24.11
C GLN A 157 0.13 4.31 -25.07
N GLY A 158 -0.54 3.23 -24.62
CA GLY A 158 -0.88 2.08 -25.43
C GLY A 158 0.31 1.24 -25.91
N ILE A 159 1.49 1.40 -25.30
CA ILE A 159 2.74 0.73 -25.74
C ILE A 159 2.70 -0.78 -25.56
N LEU A 160 1.93 -1.27 -24.60
CA LEU A 160 1.75 -2.70 -24.32
C LEU A 160 0.48 -3.28 -24.98
N GLY A 161 -0.27 -2.45 -25.70
CA GLY A 161 -1.57 -2.83 -26.25
C GLY A 161 -2.66 -2.93 -25.17
N GLU A 162 -3.70 -3.73 -25.45
CA GLU A 162 -4.76 -4.03 -24.47
C GLU A 162 -4.23 -4.96 -23.37
N ILE A 163 -4.45 -4.60 -22.11
CA ILE A 163 -4.00 -5.40 -20.98
C ILE A 163 -4.95 -6.56 -20.75
N VAL A 164 -4.43 -7.77 -20.67
CA VAL A 164 -5.21 -9.00 -20.55
C VAL A 164 -4.92 -9.78 -19.28
N HIS A 165 -3.70 -9.63 -18.72
CA HIS A 165 -3.27 -10.40 -17.54
C HIS A 165 -2.25 -9.64 -16.72
N CYS A 166 -2.34 -9.79 -15.38
CA CYS A 166 -1.35 -9.28 -14.45
C CYS A 166 -0.98 -10.36 -13.42
N GLU A 167 0.27 -10.34 -12.97
CA GLU A 167 0.74 -11.11 -11.84
C GLU A 167 1.33 -10.17 -10.80
N GLY A 168 1.07 -10.44 -9.53
CA GLY A 168 1.63 -9.69 -8.42
C GLY A 168 1.83 -10.56 -7.18
N GLY A 169 2.76 -10.19 -6.31
CA GLY A 169 2.96 -10.97 -5.10
C GLY A 169 3.66 -10.18 -4.02
N TYR A 170 3.15 -10.26 -2.78
CA TYR A 170 3.88 -9.87 -1.60
C TYR A 170 4.66 -11.08 -1.08
N GLU A 171 5.86 -11.22 -1.60
CA GLU A 171 6.74 -12.36 -1.34
C GLU A 171 7.96 -11.90 -0.55
N HIS A 172 7.78 -11.76 0.76
CA HIS A 172 8.76 -11.15 1.67
C HIS A 172 9.01 -12.04 2.90
N ASP A 173 10.25 -12.51 3.07
CA ASP A 173 10.62 -13.25 4.28
C ASP A 173 10.67 -12.32 5.51
N ILE A 174 9.57 -12.29 6.27
CA ILE A 174 9.47 -11.51 7.51
C ILE A 174 9.55 -12.36 8.77
N ARG A 175 10.04 -13.59 8.68
CA ARG A 175 10.13 -14.52 9.83
C ARG A 175 11.01 -13.99 10.96
N SER A 176 11.99 -13.15 10.68
CA SER A 176 12.82 -12.50 11.70
C SER A 176 12.00 -11.67 12.71
N GLY A 177 10.83 -11.16 12.29
CA GLY A 177 9.89 -10.41 13.12
C GLY A 177 8.78 -11.24 13.74
N ILE A 178 8.84 -12.59 13.69
CA ILE A 178 7.77 -13.46 14.20
C ILE A 178 7.60 -13.36 15.72
N LEU A 179 8.71 -13.18 16.44
CA LEU A 179 8.72 -12.99 17.88
C LEU A 179 9.18 -11.56 18.24
N ARG A 180 8.54 -10.99 19.25
CA ARG A 180 8.92 -9.73 19.89
C ARG A 180 8.94 -9.95 21.39
N ASN A 181 10.08 -9.69 22.06
CA ASN A 181 10.28 -9.92 23.49
C ASN A 181 9.92 -11.36 23.93
N GLY A 182 10.23 -12.35 23.12
CA GLY A 182 9.97 -13.76 23.41
C GLY A 182 8.55 -14.25 23.13
N ASP A 183 7.63 -13.38 22.70
CA ASP A 183 6.25 -13.74 22.34
C ASP A 183 5.92 -13.43 20.87
N LEU A 184 4.81 -13.98 20.38
CA LEU A 184 4.35 -13.72 19.00
C LEU A 184 4.11 -12.23 18.80
N SER A 185 4.66 -11.68 17.71
CA SER A 185 4.35 -10.32 17.28
C SER A 185 2.86 -10.20 16.91
N TRP A 186 2.32 -8.97 16.86
CA TRP A 186 0.93 -8.74 16.48
C TRP A 186 0.61 -9.34 15.09
N ARG A 187 1.53 -9.21 14.13
CA ARG A 187 1.38 -9.79 12.78
C ARG A 187 1.41 -11.33 12.81
N ALA A 188 2.24 -11.93 13.64
CA ALA A 188 2.25 -13.38 13.82
C ALA A 188 0.94 -13.88 14.46
N ARG A 189 0.35 -13.12 15.38
CA ARG A 189 -0.98 -13.42 15.95
C ARG A 189 -2.10 -13.39 14.89
N GLU A 190 -2.04 -12.47 13.92
CA GLU A 190 -2.96 -12.51 12.77
C GLU A 190 -2.81 -13.82 11.98
N SER A 191 -1.58 -14.28 11.75
CA SER A 191 -1.32 -15.55 11.06
C SER A 191 -1.80 -16.79 11.82
N VAL A 192 -1.98 -16.70 13.15
CA VAL A 192 -2.61 -17.78 13.95
C VAL A 192 -4.10 -17.86 13.69
N ARG A 193 -4.76 -16.72 13.50
CA ARG A 193 -6.23 -16.64 13.45
C ARG A 193 -6.81 -16.67 12.04
N ARG A 194 -6.05 -16.21 11.04
CA ARG A 194 -6.53 -15.92 9.69
C ARG A 194 -5.82 -16.76 8.64
N ASN A 195 -6.53 -17.12 7.57
CA ASN A 195 -5.99 -17.88 6.44
C ASN A 195 -6.48 -17.28 5.11
N GLY A 196 -5.73 -16.36 4.57
CA GLY A 196 -6.03 -15.64 3.35
C GLY A 196 -4.82 -14.86 2.84
N ASP A 197 -4.99 -14.10 1.77
CA ASP A 197 -4.02 -13.11 1.34
C ASP A 197 -4.12 -11.90 2.29
N LEU A 198 -3.28 -11.89 3.33
CA LEU A 198 -3.39 -10.89 4.40
C LEU A 198 -2.71 -9.55 4.07
N TYR A 199 -2.01 -9.46 2.93
CA TYR A 199 -1.28 -8.24 2.58
C TYR A 199 -1.30 -7.95 1.07
N PRO A 200 -2.49 -7.88 0.44
CA PRO A 200 -2.63 -7.82 -1.02
C PRO A 200 -2.38 -6.43 -1.61
N THR A 201 -2.36 -5.36 -0.79
CA THR A 201 -2.45 -3.99 -1.30
C THR A 201 -1.22 -3.57 -2.10
N HIS A 202 -0.03 -4.01 -1.71
CA HIS A 202 1.21 -3.70 -2.42
C HIS A 202 1.20 -4.22 -3.87
N PRO A 203 0.96 -5.51 -4.15
CA PRO A 203 0.91 -5.96 -5.53
C PRO A 203 -0.34 -5.47 -6.29
N VAL A 204 -1.49 -5.37 -5.62
CA VAL A 204 -2.73 -5.03 -6.31
C VAL A 204 -2.86 -3.53 -6.61
N GLY A 205 -2.24 -2.66 -5.81
CA GLY A 205 -2.32 -1.22 -6.01
C GLY A 205 -1.84 -0.78 -7.40
N PRO A 206 -0.59 -1.06 -7.79
CA PRO A 206 -0.10 -0.78 -9.14
C PRO A 206 -0.95 -1.46 -10.22
N ILE A 207 -1.31 -2.75 -10.03
CA ILE A 207 -2.14 -3.50 -10.98
C ILE A 207 -3.51 -2.82 -11.18
N ALA A 208 -4.15 -2.39 -10.11
CA ALA A 208 -5.44 -1.69 -10.17
C ALA A 208 -5.35 -0.38 -10.96
N TRP A 209 -4.23 0.33 -10.86
CA TRP A 209 -3.99 1.53 -11.65
C TRP A 209 -3.79 1.21 -13.15
N TRP A 210 -3.02 0.17 -13.45
CA TRP A 210 -2.76 -0.24 -14.83
C TRP A 210 -3.99 -0.76 -15.55
N THR A 211 -4.93 -1.34 -14.80
CA THR A 211 -6.16 -1.95 -15.35
C THR A 211 -7.41 -1.09 -15.11
N ASN A 212 -7.24 0.16 -14.68
CA ASN A 212 -8.32 1.12 -14.43
C ASN A 212 -9.39 0.62 -13.43
N ILE A 213 -9.03 -0.23 -12.47
CA ILE A 213 -9.97 -0.69 -11.44
C ILE A 213 -10.54 0.51 -10.67
N ASN A 214 -11.85 0.51 -10.45
CA ASN A 214 -12.66 1.60 -9.94
C ASN A 214 -12.74 2.85 -10.85
N ARG A 215 -12.16 2.83 -12.07
CA ARG A 215 -12.09 3.97 -13.01
C ARG A 215 -12.25 3.54 -14.47
N GLY A 216 -13.25 2.73 -14.75
CA GLY A 216 -13.55 2.15 -16.07
C GLY A 216 -13.76 0.64 -15.99
N ASP A 217 -13.11 -0.03 -15.04
CA ASP A 217 -13.29 -1.45 -14.74
C ASP A 217 -13.44 -1.65 -13.22
N ARG A 218 -13.78 -2.87 -12.77
CA ARG A 218 -13.81 -3.29 -11.36
C ARG A 218 -13.51 -4.78 -11.24
N PHE A 219 -13.04 -5.21 -10.09
CA PHE A 219 -12.96 -6.63 -9.79
C PHE A 219 -14.38 -7.23 -9.71
N ASP A 220 -14.53 -8.41 -10.32
CA ASP A 220 -15.79 -9.15 -10.40
C ASP A 220 -15.87 -10.23 -9.31
N TYR A 221 -14.96 -11.19 -9.36
CA TYR A 221 -14.85 -12.24 -8.36
C TYR A 221 -13.40 -12.72 -8.20
N LEU A 222 -13.14 -13.44 -7.12
CA LEU A 222 -11.86 -14.11 -6.87
C LEU A 222 -12.04 -15.57 -6.43
N VAL A 223 -10.94 -16.33 -6.61
CA VAL A 223 -10.73 -17.68 -6.05
C VAL A 223 -9.38 -17.71 -5.36
N SER A 224 -9.32 -18.28 -4.16
CA SER A 224 -8.06 -18.38 -3.41
C SER A 224 -7.80 -19.78 -2.88
N MET A 225 -6.52 -20.14 -2.81
CA MET A 225 -6.05 -21.41 -2.28
C MET A 225 -4.84 -21.18 -1.38
N ALA A 226 -4.81 -21.85 -0.22
CA ALA A 226 -3.70 -21.80 0.71
C ALA A 226 -2.93 -23.14 0.75
N SER A 227 -1.61 -23.05 0.81
CA SER A 227 -0.74 -24.19 1.05
C SER A 227 -0.80 -24.65 2.53
N LYS A 228 -0.10 -25.74 2.87
CA LYS A 228 0.15 -26.11 4.26
C LYS A 228 0.99 -25.05 4.97
N SER A 229 0.84 -24.92 6.30
CA SER A 229 1.65 -24.03 7.15
C SER A 229 2.78 -24.82 7.82
N ARG A 230 4.04 -24.49 7.56
CA ARG A 230 5.25 -25.13 8.11
C ARG A 230 6.39 -24.17 8.39
N GLY A 231 6.56 -23.15 7.55
CA GLY A 231 7.73 -22.28 7.56
C GLY A 231 7.93 -21.55 8.88
N ARG A 232 6.84 -21.03 9.49
CA ARG A 232 6.89 -20.32 10.76
C ARG A 232 7.35 -21.20 11.91
N ASN A 233 6.77 -22.38 12.07
CA ASN A 233 7.17 -23.33 13.11
C ASN A 233 8.60 -23.82 12.91
N HIS A 234 9.00 -24.13 11.65
CA HIS A 234 10.36 -24.49 11.34
C HIS A 234 11.35 -23.39 11.76
N TYR A 235 11.04 -22.12 11.44
CA TYR A 235 11.88 -20.99 11.81
C TYR A 235 12.03 -20.83 13.33
N ILE A 236 10.90 -20.93 14.08
CA ILE A 236 10.93 -20.83 15.54
C ILE A 236 11.80 -21.94 16.14
N ARG A 237 11.62 -23.20 15.73
CA ARG A 237 12.42 -24.31 16.24
C ARG A 237 13.90 -24.14 15.92
N LYS A 238 14.22 -23.73 14.69
CA LYS A 238 15.60 -23.61 14.22
C LYS A 238 16.38 -22.50 14.94
N TYR A 239 15.74 -21.34 15.19
CA TYR A 239 16.45 -20.16 15.68
C TYR A 239 16.18 -19.83 17.16
N PHE A 240 15.10 -20.36 17.74
CA PHE A 240 14.73 -20.12 19.13
C PHE A 240 14.66 -21.41 19.98
N GLY A 241 14.82 -22.56 19.36
CA GLY A 241 14.90 -23.87 20.02
C GLY A 241 13.62 -24.70 19.89
N GLU A 242 13.78 -26.02 19.88
CA GLU A 242 12.69 -26.99 19.72
C GLU A 242 11.65 -26.88 20.86
N ASN A 243 12.07 -26.51 22.05
CA ASN A 243 11.22 -26.39 23.25
C ASN A 243 10.67 -24.97 23.46
N HIS A 244 10.84 -24.06 22.52
CA HIS A 244 10.27 -22.70 22.64
C HIS A 244 8.74 -22.78 22.77
N PRO A 245 8.08 -22.04 23.67
CA PRO A 245 6.62 -22.11 23.89
C PRO A 245 5.80 -21.98 22.60
N ASN A 246 6.28 -21.17 21.65
CA ASN A 246 5.60 -20.94 20.38
C ASN A 246 6.02 -21.90 19.25
N SER A 247 6.89 -22.91 19.52
CA SER A 247 7.38 -23.85 18.48
C SER A 247 6.29 -24.71 17.86
N ASN A 248 5.20 -24.97 18.62
CA ASN A 248 4.09 -25.82 18.24
C ASN A 248 2.76 -25.05 18.05
N VAL A 249 2.81 -23.73 17.97
CA VAL A 249 1.62 -22.90 17.69
C VAL A 249 1.00 -23.34 16.36
N LYS A 250 -0.30 -23.53 16.33
CA LYS A 250 -1.04 -23.87 15.12
C LYS A 250 -1.35 -22.58 14.34
N PHE A 251 -0.53 -22.26 13.34
CA PHE A 251 -0.82 -21.16 12.43
C PHE A 251 -1.90 -21.57 11.42
N ALA A 252 -2.98 -20.79 11.33
CA ALA A 252 -4.04 -20.99 10.34
C ALA A 252 -3.57 -20.62 8.94
N LEU A 253 -2.77 -19.54 8.83
CA LEU A 253 -2.27 -19.03 7.55
C LEU A 253 -1.35 -20.04 6.87
N GLY A 254 -1.68 -20.46 5.66
CA GLY A 254 -0.79 -21.23 4.81
C GLY A 254 0.53 -20.50 4.55
N ASP A 255 1.57 -21.23 4.20
CA ASP A 255 2.87 -20.59 3.90
C ASP A 255 2.79 -19.77 2.62
N VAL A 256 2.06 -20.24 1.63
CA VAL A 256 1.74 -19.53 0.39
C VAL A 256 0.24 -19.50 0.20
N VAL A 257 -0.29 -18.32 -0.13
CA VAL A 257 -1.68 -18.15 -0.58
C VAL A 257 -1.64 -17.61 -2.00
N THR A 258 -2.34 -18.28 -2.90
CA THR A 258 -2.52 -17.86 -4.29
C THR A 258 -3.95 -17.44 -4.51
N THR A 259 -4.15 -16.24 -5.02
CA THR A 259 -5.47 -15.66 -5.31
C THR A 259 -5.55 -15.29 -6.78
N THR A 260 -6.56 -15.76 -7.48
CA THR A 260 -6.86 -15.37 -8.86
C THR A 260 -8.10 -14.50 -8.88
N ILE A 261 -8.01 -13.32 -9.46
CA ILE A 261 -9.10 -12.35 -9.58
C ILE A 261 -9.45 -12.18 -11.06
N ARG A 262 -10.72 -12.03 -11.36
CA ARG A 262 -11.20 -11.60 -12.66
C ARG A 262 -11.87 -10.25 -12.55
N SER A 263 -11.61 -9.34 -13.48
CA SER A 263 -12.34 -8.08 -13.61
C SER A 263 -13.58 -8.23 -14.49
N VAL A 264 -14.47 -7.25 -14.45
CA VAL A 264 -15.68 -7.21 -15.30
C VAL A 264 -15.30 -7.14 -16.78
N ASP A 265 -14.26 -6.37 -17.10
CA ASP A 265 -13.74 -6.26 -18.49
C ASP A 265 -12.96 -7.51 -18.94
N GLY A 266 -12.73 -8.45 -18.05
CA GLY A 266 -12.14 -9.76 -18.34
C GLY A 266 -10.65 -9.88 -18.07
N VAL A 267 -9.99 -8.86 -17.56
CA VAL A 267 -8.59 -8.94 -17.13
C VAL A 267 -8.48 -9.93 -15.98
N THR A 268 -7.46 -10.79 -16.03
CA THR A 268 -7.14 -11.72 -14.94
C THR A 268 -5.94 -11.23 -14.16
N VAL A 269 -5.99 -11.38 -12.82
CA VAL A 269 -4.90 -11.03 -11.91
C VAL A 269 -4.58 -12.25 -11.05
N VAL A 270 -3.31 -12.62 -10.96
CA VAL A 270 -2.83 -13.64 -10.03
C VAL A 270 -2.00 -12.97 -8.95
N LEU A 271 -2.41 -13.14 -7.69
CA LEU A 271 -1.67 -12.65 -6.52
C LEU A 271 -1.07 -13.81 -5.75
N SER A 272 0.15 -13.60 -5.23
CA SER A 272 0.85 -14.53 -4.35
C SER A 272 1.21 -13.83 -3.05
N HIS A 273 0.87 -14.46 -1.92
CA HIS A 273 1.26 -14.00 -0.58
C HIS A 273 2.15 -15.05 0.09
N ASP A 274 3.43 -14.72 0.31
CA ASP A 274 4.37 -15.55 1.06
C ASP A 274 5.23 -14.70 2.00
N THR A 275 5.01 -14.89 3.30
CA THR A 275 5.74 -14.17 4.36
C THR A 275 6.46 -15.12 5.33
N SER A 276 6.52 -16.40 5.00
CA SER A 276 6.93 -17.47 5.93
C SER A 276 7.94 -18.46 5.39
N LEU A 277 8.37 -18.31 4.14
CA LEU A 277 9.40 -19.15 3.54
C LEU A 277 10.69 -18.36 3.26
N PRO A 278 11.87 -19.04 3.23
CA PRO A 278 13.13 -18.38 2.94
C PRO A 278 13.19 -17.95 1.48
N ARG A 279 13.58 -16.70 1.27
CA ARG A 279 13.81 -16.14 -0.07
C ARG A 279 14.83 -14.99 -0.02
N PRO A 280 15.49 -14.64 -1.13
CA PRO A 280 16.27 -13.42 -1.23
C PRO A 280 15.36 -12.19 -1.11
N GLN A 281 15.94 -11.02 -0.84
CA GLN A 281 15.20 -9.77 -0.76
C GLN A 281 14.70 -9.25 -2.12
N SER A 282 15.30 -9.70 -3.23
CA SER A 282 14.82 -9.46 -4.59
C SER A 282 15.26 -10.58 -5.51
N ASP A 283 14.47 -10.88 -6.53
CA ASP A 283 14.76 -11.93 -7.50
C ASP A 283 15.90 -11.55 -8.44
N SER A 284 16.19 -10.26 -8.62
CA SER A 284 17.24 -9.76 -9.53
C SER A 284 18.57 -9.42 -8.84
N GLY A 285 18.64 -9.50 -7.51
CA GLY A 285 19.84 -9.16 -6.73
C GLY A 285 20.21 -7.68 -6.69
N ASP A 286 19.87 -6.91 -7.72
CA ASP A 286 20.12 -5.47 -7.87
C ASP A 286 18.85 -4.66 -8.16
N SER A 287 17.68 -5.28 -8.10
CA SER A 287 16.42 -4.61 -8.45
C SER A 287 16.14 -3.43 -7.54
N LYS A 288 15.86 -2.29 -8.15
CA LYS A 288 15.31 -1.11 -7.49
C LYS A 288 13.81 -1.25 -7.21
N ILE A 289 13.20 -2.35 -7.65
CA ILE A 289 11.82 -2.72 -7.37
C ILE A 289 11.86 -3.70 -6.20
N PRO A 290 11.51 -3.26 -4.99
CA PRO A 290 11.61 -4.13 -3.83
C PRO A 290 10.52 -5.21 -3.84
N LEU A 291 10.92 -6.44 -3.49
CA LEU A 291 10.13 -7.48 -2.82
C LEU A 291 8.85 -7.97 -3.50
N MET A 292 8.54 -7.52 -4.71
CA MET A 292 7.27 -7.81 -5.35
C MET A 292 7.45 -8.51 -6.69
N VAL A 293 6.85 -9.67 -6.82
CA VAL A 293 6.55 -10.19 -8.15
C VAL A 293 5.56 -9.23 -8.79
N ILE A 294 5.94 -8.64 -9.91
CA ILE A 294 5.05 -7.75 -10.64
C ILE A 294 5.24 -7.96 -12.14
N ARG A 295 4.16 -8.37 -12.81
CA ARG A 295 4.14 -8.59 -14.24
C ARG A 295 2.84 -8.07 -14.85
N LEU A 296 2.94 -7.50 -16.02
CA LEU A 296 1.85 -6.89 -16.76
C LEU A 296 1.93 -7.38 -18.21
N GLN A 297 0.90 -8.08 -18.69
CA GLN A 297 0.82 -8.65 -20.04
C GLN A 297 -0.28 -7.97 -20.85
N GLY A 298 0.11 -7.35 -21.94
CA GLY A 298 -0.80 -6.82 -22.96
C GLY A 298 -0.65 -7.56 -24.28
N THR A 299 -1.46 -7.14 -25.28
CA THR A 299 -1.48 -7.72 -26.64
C THR A 299 -0.24 -7.38 -27.46
N GLU A 300 0.46 -6.29 -27.13
CA GLU A 300 1.65 -5.80 -27.84
C GLU A 300 2.95 -5.96 -27.04
N GLY A 301 2.88 -6.38 -25.77
CA GLY A 301 4.08 -6.53 -24.98
C GLY A 301 3.85 -6.99 -23.54
N ILE A 302 4.96 -7.20 -22.85
CA ILE A 302 4.99 -7.63 -21.46
C ILE A 302 6.04 -6.84 -20.68
N PHE A 303 5.64 -6.35 -19.50
CA PHE A 303 6.54 -5.77 -18.50
C PHE A 303 6.69 -6.75 -17.32
N ALA A 304 7.93 -7.04 -16.93
CA ALA A 304 8.26 -7.89 -15.80
C ALA A 304 9.18 -7.09 -14.84
N GLY A 305 8.55 -6.34 -13.94
CA GLY A 305 9.24 -5.39 -13.06
C GLY A 305 10.20 -6.07 -12.11
N SER A 306 9.83 -7.19 -11.51
CA SER A 306 10.69 -7.97 -10.61
C SER A 306 11.96 -8.51 -11.27
N LEU A 307 11.96 -8.64 -12.60
CA LEU A 307 13.12 -9.11 -13.38
C LEU A 307 13.90 -7.97 -14.06
N ASP A 308 13.46 -6.72 -13.93
CA ASP A 308 13.98 -5.57 -14.69
C ASP A 308 13.96 -5.79 -16.20
N ARG A 309 12.86 -6.38 -16.71
CA ARG A 309 12.73 -6.78 -18.11
C ARG A 309 11.41 -6.28 -18.72
N ILE A 310 11.49 -6.02 -20.03
CA ILE A 310 10.35 -5.69 -20.88
C ILE A 310 10.53 -6.36 -22.25
N TYR A 311 9.42 -6.73 -22.87
CA TYR A 311 9.37 -7.11 -24.29
C TYR A 311 8.23 -6.38 -24.96
N ILE A 312 8.49 -5.80 -26.11
CA ILE A 312 7.47 -5.12 -26.94
C ILE A 312 7.58 -5.67 -28.34
N GLU A 313 6.47 -6.20 -28.87
CA GLU A 313 6.42 -6.78 -30.20
C GLU A 313 6.76 -5.74 -31.27
N GLY A 314 7.37 -6.19 -32.37
CA GLY A 314 7.70 -5.35 -33.53
C GLY A 314 8.84 -4.34 -33.33
N ARG A 315 9.37 -4.14 -32.13
CA ARG A 315 10.50 -3.20 -31.92
C ARG A 315 11.79 -3.64 -32.59
N ASN A 316 11.92 -4.95 -32.87
CA ASN A 316 13.02 -5.51 -33.66
C ASN A 316 12.63 -5.76 -35.12
N GLY A 317 11.48 -5.22 -35.58
CA GLY A 317 10.88 -5.39 -36.88
C GLY A 317 9.95 -6.61 -36.98
N PRO A 318 8.98 -6.61 -37.89
CA PRO A 318 7.94 -7.63 -37.98
C PRO A 318 8.44 -9.03 -38.38
N ASN A 319 9.68 -9.13 -38.85
CA ASN A 319 10.34 -10.39 -39.19
C ASN A 319 11.43 -10.80 -38.21
N SER A 320 11.52 -10.13 -37.04
CA SER A 320 12.49 -10.49 -36.00
C SER A 320 12.14 -11.86 -35.42
N LYS A 321 12.97 -12.85 -35.70
CA LYS A 321 12.87 -14.18 -35.07
C LYS A 321 13.32 -14.22 -33.62
N THR A 322 13.64 -13.07 -33.02
CA THR A 322 14.22 -12.97 -31.69
C THR A 322 13.18 -12.50 -30.70
N HIS A 323 12.65 -13.42 -29.91
CA HIS A 323 11.80 -13.16 -28.74
C HIS A 323 12.70 -13.02 -27.50
N HIS A 324 13.39 -11.88 -27.37
CA HIS A 324 14.33 -11.65 -26.27
C HIS A 324 13.86 -10.53 -25.35
N TRP A 325 13.99 -10.77 -24.06
CA TRP A 325 13.82 -9.74 -23.04
C TRP A 325 14.81 -8.59 -23.26
N GLN A 326 14.31 -7.38 -23.10
CA GLN A 326 15.11 -6.15 -23.02
C GLN A 326 15.21 -5.70 -21.58
N GLY A 327 16.33 -5.06 -21.20
CA GLY A 327 16.45 -4.39 -19.90
C GLY A 327 15.55 -3.16 -19.86
N ILE A 328 14.97 -2.85 -18.70
CA ILE A 328 14.04 -1.72 -18.56
C ILE A 328 14.73 -0.36 -18.44
N THR A 329 16.02 -0.32 -18.09
CA THR A 329 16.75 0.93 -17.81
C THR A 329 16.59 2.01 -18.91
N PRO A 330 16.73 1.69 -20.21
CA PRO A 330 16.53 2.71 -21.27
C PRO A 330 15.10 3.25 -21.36
N TYR A 331 14.14 2.50 -20.83
CA TYR A 331 12.73 2.89 -20.85
C TYR A 331 12.39 3.97 -19.83
N TYR A 332 13.14 4.04 -18.71
CA TYR A 332 12.96 5.12 -17.71
C TYR A 332 13.19 6.51 -18.30
N GLU A 333 14.17 6.66 -19.17
CA GLU A 333 14.45 7.95 -19.81
C GLU A 333 13.26 8.38 -20.68
N LYS A 334 12.77 7.49 -21.53
CA LYS A 334 11.70 7.79 -22.49
C LYS A 334 10.31 7.80 -21.85
N TYR A 335 10.00 6.79 -21.02
CA TYR A 335 8.67 6.54 -20.49
C TYR A 335 8.54 6.76 -18.99
N GLY A 336 9.59 7.27 -18.32
CA GLY A 336 9.52 7.64 -16.90
C GLY A 336 8.37 8.61 -16.67
N HIS A 337 7.57 8.31 -15.63
CA HIS A 337 6.37 9.08 -15.33
C HIS A 337 6.70 10.53 -14.93
N PRO A 338 5.85 11.53 -15.32
CA PRO A 338 6.10 12.96 -14.99
C PRO A 338 6.28 13.23 -13.50
N LEU A 339 5.57 12.51 -12.61
CA LEU A 339 5.72 12.63 -11.16
C LEU A 339 7.16 12.35 -10.70
N TRP A 340 7.77 11.25 -11.19
CA TRP A 340 9.16 10.92 -10.88
C TRP A 340 10.15 11.91 -11.49
N LYS A 341 9.88 12.40 -12.68
CA LYS A 341 10.73 13.44 -13.31
C LYS A 341 10.71 14.74 -12.52
N ALA A 342 9.55 15.10 -11.94
CA ALA A 342 9.40 16.31 -11.15
C ALA A 342 9.95 16.17 -9.71
N LEU A 343 9.61 15.09 -9.02
CA LEU A 343 9.81 14.98 -7.56
C LEU A 343 10.80 13.89 -7.13
N GLY A 344 11.26 13.04 -8.05
CA GLY A 344 12.12 11.89 -7.73
C GLY A 344 13.46 12.27 -7.08
N LYS A 345 13.97 13.47 -7.33
CA LYS A 345 15.19 13.98 -6.65
C LYS A 345 14.95 14.22 -5.16
N ASN A 346 13.76 14.70 -4.78
CA ASN A 346 13.38 14.93 -3.39
C ASN A 346 13.17 13.61 -2.64
N ALA A 347 12.77 12.58 -3.38
CA ALA A 347 12.56 11.24 -2.85
C ALA A 347 13.87 10.44 -2.63
N ALA A 348 14.98 10.89 -3.22
CA ALA A 348 16.26 10.20 -3.11
C ALA A 348 16.75 10.12 -1.67
N GLY A 349 17.11 8.90 -1.21
CA GLY A 349 17.60 8.66 0.14
C GLY A 349 16.54 8.20 1.16
N TYR A 350 15.26 8.17 0.77
CA TYR A 350 14.20 7.54 1.58
C TYR A 350 14.11 6.03 1.33
N ALA A 351 13.50 5.34 2.29
CA ALA A 351 13.24 3.90 2.19
C ALA A 351 12.44 3.52 0.94
N HIS A 352 12.50 2.26 0.56
CA HIS A 352 11.82 1.72 -0.62
C HIS A 352 12.10 2.52 -1.91
N GLY A 353 13.36 2.97 -2.10
CA GLY A 353 13.74 3.71 -3.31
C GLY A 353 13.11 5.11 -3.45
N GLY A 354 12.45 5.64 -2.40
CA GLY A 354 11.84 6.96 -2.38
C GLY A 354 10.33 6.99 -2.64
N GLU A 355 9.72 5.85 -2.94
CA GLU A 355 8.27 5.77 -3.19
C GLU A 355 7.43 6.14 -1.96
N ASP A 356 7.90 5.83 -0.74
CA ASP A 356 7.28 6.25 0.52
C ASP A 356 7.12 7.78 0.59
N TYR A 357 8.17 8.51 0.23
CA TYR A 357 8.16 9.96 0.23
C TYR A 357 7.14 10.53 -0.76
N LEU A 358 7.10 9.98 -1.99
CA LEU A 358 6.15 10.42 -3.00
C LEU A 358 4.70 10.14 -2.59
N CYS A 359 4.44 9.00 -1.97
CA CYS A 359 3.11 8.66 -1.45
C CYS A 359 2.64 9.67 -0.39
N VAL A 360 3.48 9.96 0.61
CA VAL A 360 3.17 10.94 1.66
C VAL A 360 3.07 12.35 1.09
N GLN A 361 3.95 12.74 0.17
CA GLN A 361 3.90 14.04 -0.49
C GLN A 361 2.58 14.24 -1.25
N GLN A 362 2.09 13.21 -1.97
CA GLN A 362 0.80 13.29 -2.67
C GLN A 362 -0.39 13.41 -1.70
N PHE A 363 -0.32 12.75 -0.54
CA PHE A 363 -1.31 12.94 0.52
C PHE A 363 -1.29 14.39 1.04
N ILE A 364 -0.12 14.91 1.38
CA ILE A 364 0.02 16.30 1.87
C ILE A 364 -0.42 17.32 0.83
N ALA A 365 -0.08 17.11 -0.44
CA ALA A 365 -0.51 17.97 -1.54
C ALA A 365 -2.05 17.98 -1.67
N ALA A 366 -2.70 16.81 -1.55
CA ALA A 366 -4.16 16.73 -1.56
C ALA A 366 -4.79 17.50 -0.38
N VAL A 367 -4.25 17.38 0.82
CA VAL A 367 -4.69 18.14 2.01
C VAL A 367 -4.52 19.65 1.78
N ARG A 368 -3.35 20.09 1.31
CA ARG A 368 -3.01 21.49 1.06
C ARG A 368 -3.96 22.14 0.07
N HIS A 369 -4.26 21.46 -1.02
CA HIS A 369 -5.14 21.96 -2.09
C HIS A 369 -6.62 21.64 -1.86
N LYS A 370 -6.98 20.92 -0.78
CA LYS A 370 -8.35 20.50 -0.45
C LYS A 370 -9.02 19.75 -1.62
N VAL A 371 -8.28 18.83 -2.22
CA VAL A 371 -8.74 17.99 -3.33
C VAL A 371 -8.76 16.51 -2.95
N GLN A 372 -9.37 15.68 -3.80
CA GLN A 372 -9.36 14.24 -3.63
C GLN A 372 -7.94 13.68 -3.77
N THR A 373 -7.64 12.65 -2.99
CA THR A 373 -6.36 11.94 -3.00
C THR A 373 -6.23 11.03 -4.24
N PRO A 374 -5.00 10.79 -4.76
CA PRO A 374 -4.81 9.89 -5.91
C PRO A 374 -5.28 8.47 -5.66
N ILE A 375 -4.93 7.91 -4.51
CA ILE A 375 -5.51 6.67 -3.98
C ILE A 375 -6.65 7.10 -3.06
N ASP A 376 -7.88 6.80 -3.40
CA ASP A 376 -9.02 7.23 -2.61
C ASP A 376 -9.66 6.09 -1.79
N VAL A 377 -10.75 6.40 -1.11
CA VAL A 377 -11.42 5.46 -0.22
C VAL A 377 -11.95 4.21 -0.95
N TYR A 378 -12.31 4.33 -2.24
CA TYR A 378 -12.79 3.18 -3.02
C TYR A 378 -11.64 2.23 -3.35
N ASP A 379 -10.47 2.78 -3.65
CA ASP A 379 -9.25 1.99 -3.85
C ASP A 379 -8.86 1.30 -2.53
N ALA A 380 -8.82 2.06 -1.44
CA ALA A 380 -8.53 1.56 -0.10
C ALA A 380 -9.45 0.38 0.29
N ALA A 381 -10.76 0.51 0.04
CA ALA A 381 -11.74 -0.54 0.33
C ALA A 381 -11.58 -1.75 -0.59
N THR A 382 -11.49 -1.52 -1.91
CA THR A 382 -11.41 -2.60 -2.91
C THR A 382 -10.15 -3.45 -2.72
N TRP A 383 -9.00 -2.82 -2.51
CA TRP A 383 -7.73 -3.54 -2.34
C TRP A 383 -7.66 -4.27 -1.01
N SER A 384 -8.16 -3.66 0.07
CA SER A 384 -8.20 -4.31 1.40
C SER A 384 -9.21 -5.46 1.47
N ALA A 385 -10.31 -5.41 0.70
CA ALA A 385 -11.33 -6.45 0.68
C ALA A 385 -10.81 -7.83 0.23
N ILE A 386 -9.72 -7.86 -0.57
CA ILE A 386 -9.10 -9.10 -1.04
C ILE A 386 -8.76 -10.01 0.14
N SER A 387 -8.28 -9.47 1.26
CA SER A 387 -7.96 -10.28 2.44
C SER A 387 -9.18 -11.06 2.93
N ALA A 388 -10.30 -10.39 3.19
CA ALA A 388 -11.51 -11.03 3.69
C ALA A 388 -12.16 -11.96 2.65
N LEU A 389 -12.16 -11.60 1.37
CA LEU A 389 -12.72 -12.42 0.30
C LEU A 389 -11.88 -13.67 0.04
N SER A 390 -10.54 -13.57 0.11
CA SER A 390 -9.65 -14.72 -0.02
C SER A 390 -9.84 -15.72 1.13
N GLU A 391 -10.05 -15.23 2.36
CA GLU A 391 -10.39 -16.07 3.51
C GLU A 391 -11.71 -16.83 3.29
N GLN A 392 -12.75 -16.16 2.76
CA GLN A 392 -14.03 -16.80 2.45
C GLN A 392 -13.87 -17.88 1.37
N SER A 393 -13.12 -17.58 0.29
CA SER A 393 -12.85 -18.55 -0.76
C SER A 393 -12.14 -19.79 -0.23
N ILE A 394 -11.08 -19.62 0.55
CA ILE A 394 -10.30 -20.73 1.14
C ILE A 394 -11.18 -21.55 2.10
N ALA A 395 -11.96 -20.90 2.96
CA ALA A 395 -12.87 -21.58 3.89
C ALA A 395 -13.95 -22.39 3.15
N GLY A 396 -14.41 -21.91 2.00
CA GLY A 396 -15.34 -22.55 1.10
C GLY A 396 -14.70 -23.59 0.15
N ARG A 397 -13.43 -23.99 0.36
CA ARG A 397 -12.68 -24.93 -0.50
C ARG A 397 -12.40 -24.35 -1.90
N SER A 398 -11.96 -23.13 -1.94
CA SER A 398 -11.63 -22.36 -3.17
C SER A 398 -12.86 -22.10 -4.07
N VAL A 399 -13.99 -21.80 -3.45
CA VAL A 399 -15.17 -21.35 -4.21
C VAL A 399 -14.97 -19.92 -4.73
N PRO A 400 -15.55 -19.55 -5.87
CA PRO A 400 -15.60 -18.16 -6.30
C PRO A 400 -16.36 -17.29 -5.28
N VAL A 401 -15.83 -16.10 -5.02
CA VAL A 401 -16.42 -15.10 -4.12
C VAL A 401 -16.49 -13.76 -4.85
N ASP A 402 -17.68 -13.19 -4.93
CA ASP A 402 -17.93 -11.92 -5.63
C ASP A 402 -17.32 -10.73 -4.88
N PHE A 403 -16.82 -9.75 -5.63
CA PHE A 403 -16.38 -8.49 -5.06
C PHE A 403 -17.58 -7.55 -4.87
N PRO A 404 -17.73 -6.92 -3.69
CA PRO A 404 -18.64 -5.81 -3.52
C PRO A 404 -18.26 -4.64 -4.43
N ASP A 405 -19.24 -4.00 -5.04
CA ASP A 405 -19.01 -2.74 -5.73
C ASP A 405 -19.06 -1.57 -4.75
N PHE A 406 -17.90 -1.22 -4.19
CA PHE A 406 -17.76 -0.11 -3.26
C PHE A 406 -18.08 1.25 -3.88
N THR A 407 -18.02 1.36 -5.22
CA THR A 407 -18.35 2.59 -5.95
C THR A 407 -19.84 2.76 -6.24
N ARG A 408 -20.65 1.72 -6.02
CA ARG A 408 -22.08 1.67 -6.34
C ARG A 408 -22.39 2.08 -7.80
N GLY A 409 -21.65 1.47 -8.74
CA GLY A 409 -21.77 1.70 -10.19
C GLY A 409 -21.02 2.93 -10.71
N ARG A 410 -20.46 3.77 -9.83
CA ARG A 410 -19.74 4.98 -10.27
C ARG A 410 -18.43 4.69 -10.98
N TRP A 411 -17.84 3.49 -10.81
CA TRP A 411 -16.59 3.08 -11.47
C TRP A 411 -16.62 3.30 -12.99
N GLN A 412 -17.77 3.19 -13.63
CA GLN A 412 -17.94 3.36 -15.09
C GLN A 412 -17.56 4.76 -15.58
N ASN A 413 -17.81 5.80 -14.76
CA ASN A 413 -17.66 7.19 -15.17
C ASN A 413 -16.67 7.98 -14.27
N ARG A 414 -15.91 7.30 -13.40
CA ARG A 414 -14.91 7.97 -12.57
C ARG A 414 -13.71 8.40 -13.40
N ARG A 415 -13.17 9.57 -13.04
CA ARG A 415 -11.99 10.12 -13.71
C ARG A 415 -10.76 9.25 -13.41
N LYS A 416 -9.84 9.22 -14.34
CA LYS A 416 -8.50 8.65 -14.15
C LYS A 416 -7.80 9.30 -12.95
N ILE A 417 -6.75 8.64 -12.47
CA ILE A 417 -5.93 9.11 -11.36
C ILE A 417 -5.33 10.48 -11.73
N ALA A 418 -5.38 11.41 -10.79
CA ALA A 418 -4.77 12.72 -10.93
C ALA A 418 -3.64 12.87 -9.90
N PHE A 419 -2.43 13.07 -10.38
CA PHE A 419 -1.27 13.40 -9.55
C PHE A 419 -1.16 14.90 -9.37
N ILE A 420 -0.68 15.32 -8.18
CA ILE A 420 -0.49 16.72 -7.85
C ILE A 420 1.01 17.04 -7.98
N LEU A 421 1.33 17.88 -8.95
CA LEU A 421 2.70 18.35 -9.20
C LEU A 421 2.88 19.73 -8.56
N GLU A 422 3.62 19.81 -7.45
CA GLU A 422 3.95 21.06 -6.75
C GLU A 422 5.42 21.14 -6.32
#